data_674474afc213c13694ef97de433cbccb
#
_entry.id   674474afc213c13694ef97de433cbccb
#
_cell.length_a   1.000
_cell.length_b   1.000
_cell.length_c   1.000
_cell.angle_alpha   90.00
_cell.angle_beta   90.00
_cell.angle_gamma   90.00
#
_symmetry.space_group_name_H-M   'P 1'
#
loop_
_entity.id
_entity.type
_entity.pdbx_description
1 polymer ?
#
loop_
_entity_poly.entity_id
_entity_poly.type
_entity_poly.pdbx_seq_one_letter_code
_entity_poly.pdbx_strand_id
1 'polypeptide(L)'
;DRCTSRGLGDVYKRQVSVQFKEVADILSEFGETDLFYYRASSPAELIKKQTTAWDPFLDWVKNSMNVSVNVSSGVMFIEQDDGEMDKLKAPIYNMTPFQLAGFHEIVTISGSLIAAYAIVNNAFMVDQVWSASRVDEEWQIEQWGSDEEAMAASEKKYNDFKIGCEFFQLSL
;
A
#
# COMPACT_ATOMS: atom_id res chain seq x y z
N ASP A 1 4.41 39.38 27.25
CA ASP A 1 4.65 37.93 27.07
C ASP A 1 4.23 37.38 25.72
N ARG A 2 4.84 37.94 24.62
CA ARG A 2 4.62 37.46 23.23
C ARG A 2 5.71 36.48 22.75
N CYS A 3 6.64 36.08 23.60
CA CYS A 3 7.82 35.28 23.21
C CYS A 3 7.63 33.77 23.37
N THR A 4 6.69 33.30 24.19
CA THR A 4 6.54 31.86 24.51
C THR A 4 5.65 31.08 23.53
N SER A 5 4.72 31.74 22.83
CA SER A 5 3.81 31.02 21.91
C SER A 5 4.45 30.71 20.55
N ARG A 6 5.43 31.50 20.09
CA ARG A 6 6.17 31.22 18.85
C ARG A 6 7.09 30.01 18.98
N GLY A 7 7.76 29.84 20.14
CA GLY A 7 8.68 28.73 20.37
C GLY A 7 7.99 27.36 20.41
N LEU A 8 6.82 27.25 21.04
CA LEU A 8 6.04 26.02 21.10
C LEU A 8 5.49 25.60 19.73
N GLY A 9 5.02 26.56 18.93
CA GLY A 9 4.55 26.32 17.56
C GLY A 9 5.66 25.84 16.64
N ASP A 10 6.89 26.36 16.78
CA ASP A 10 8.03 25.97 15.96
C ASP A 10 8.58 24.58 16.36
N VAL A 11 8.58 24.27 17.66
CA VAL A 11 8.93 22.92 18.17
C VAL A 11 7.92 21.89 17.66
N TYR A 12 6.63 22.18 17.75
CA TYR A 12 5.56 21.29 17.28
C TYR A 12 5.65 21.07 15.77
N LYS A 13 5.85 22.13 14.98
CA LYS A 13 6.03 22.02 13.53
C LYS A 13 7.25 21.16 13.16
N ARG A 14 8.37 21.30 13.88
CA ARG A 14 9.56 20.46 13.67
C ARG A 14 9.30 19.00 14.00
N GLN A 15 8.62 18.70 15.11
CA GLN A 15 8.27 17.34 15.48
C GLN A 15 7.36 16.68 14.44
N VAL A 16 6.32 17.39 13.99
CA VAL A 16 5.42 16.89 12.93
C VAL A 16 6.17 16.66 11.62
N SER A 17 7.10 17.56 11.24
CA SER A 17 7.85 17.40 10.00
C SER A 17 8.86 16.25 10.04
N VAL A 18 9.48 15.99 11.20
CA VAL A 18 10.39 14.85 11.38
C VAL A 18 9.62 13.53 11.33
N GLN A 19 8.51 13.43 12.08
CA GLN A 19 7.66 12.24 12.07
C GLN A 19 7.04 11.99 10.68
N PHE A 20 6.64 13.03 9.97
CA PHE A 20 6.14 12.91 8.61
C PHE A 20 7.17 12.27 7.69
N LYS A 21 8.42 12.77 7.75
CA LYS A 21 9.50 12.25 6.91
C LYS A 21 9.81 10.78 7.23
N GLU A 22 9.90 10.44 8.51
CA GLU A 22 10.14 9.06 8.94
C GLU A 22 9.05 8.10 8.43
N VAL A 23 7.78 8.48 8.53
CA VAL A 23 6.66 7.68 8.01
C VAL A 23 6.70 7.59 6.49
N ALA A 24 6.99 8.69 5.79
CA ALA A 24 7.12 8.70 4.33
C ALA A 24 8.27 7.80 3.85
N ASP A 25 9.40 7.82 4.55
CA ASP A 25 10.56 6.97 4.25
C ASP A 25 10.21 5.48 4.43
N ILE A 26 9.55 5.12 5.54
CA ILE A 26 9.07 3.74 5.78
C ILE A 26 8.10 3.29 4.68
N LEU A 27 7.14 4.13 4.31
CA LEU A 27 6.20 3.80 3.24
C LEU A 27 6.88 3.65 1.87
N SER A 28 7.93 4.43 1.64
CA SER A 28 8.71 4.34 0.40
C SER A 28 9.38 2.98 0.22
N GLU A 29 9.77 2.31 1.32
CA GLU A 29 10.38 0.98 1.28
C GLU A 29 9.43 -0.09 0.71
N PHE A 30 8.11 0.07 0.91
CA PHE A 30 7.13 -0.82 0.27
C PHE A 30 7.17 -0.76 -1.26
N GLY A 31 7.62 0.35 -1.84
CA GLY A 31 7.77 0.46 -3.29
C GLY A 31 8.85 -0.45 -3.88
N GLU A 32 9.84 -0.89 -3.09
CA GLU A 32 10.90 -1.77 -3.56
C GLU A 32 10.52 -3.26 -3.46
N THR A 33 9.61 -3.59 -2.54
CA THR A 33 9.22 -4.97 -2.23
C THR A 33 7.70 -5.14 -2.22
N ASP A 34 7.01 -4.45 -3.11
CA ASP A 34 5.55 -4.47 -3.20
C ASP A 34 4.99 -5.89 -3.40
N LEU A 35 3.89 -6.19 -2.75
CA LEU A 35 3.20 -7.49 -2.84
C LEU A 35 2.99 -7.92 -4.30
N PHE A 36 2.66 -6.99 -5.18
CA PHE A 36 2.32 -7.28 -6.57
C PHE A 36 3.50 -7.66 -7.47
N TYR A 37 4.74 -7.58 -6.97
CA TYR A 37 5.93 -7.94 -7.73
C TYR A 37 6.26 -9.44 -7.68
N TYR A 38 5.80 -10.15 -6.66
CA TYR A 38 6.21 -11.51 -6.39
C TYR A 38 5.09 -12.51 -6.72
N ARG A 39 5.31 -13.30 -7.78
CA ARG A 39 4.38 -14.36 -8.18
C ARG A 39 4.82 -15.69 -7.58
N ALA A 40 3.85 -16.54 -7.25
CA ALA A 40 4.16 -17.93 -6.92
C ALA A 40 4.86 -18.61 -8.08
N SER A 41 5.74 -19.57 -7.79
CA SER A 41 6.37 -20.43 -8.80
C SER A 41 5.51 -21.68 -9.10
N SER A 42 4.61 -22.03 -8.20
CA SER A 42 3.66 -23.14 -8.28
C SER A 42 2.56 -22.97 -7.22
N PRO A 43 1.39 -23.60 -7.34
CA PRO A 43 0.88 -24.29 -8.52
C PRO A 43 0.39 -23.31 -9.62
N ALA A 44 0.13 -23.81 -10.83
CA ALA A 44 -0.29 -23.00 -11.96
C ALA A 44 -1.60 -22.23 -11.72
N GLU A 45 -2.52 -22.81 -10.94
CA GLU A 45 -3.79 -22.18 -10.59
C GLU A 45 -3.59 -20.94 -9.72
N LEU A 46 -2.67 -20.97 -8.75
CA LEU A 46 -2.33 -19.80 -7.93
C LEU A 46 -1.67 -18.71 -8.77
N ILE A 47 -0.72 -19.08 -9.63
CA ILE A 47 -0.07 -18.14 -10.55
C ILE A 47 -1.13 -17.43 -11.41
N LYS A 48 -2.10 -18.17 -11.94
CA LYS A 48 -3.18 -17.61 -12.73
C LYS A 48 -4.06 -16.64 -11.91
N LYS A 49 -4.40 -16.99 -10.68
CA LYS A 49 -5.16 -16.11 -9.79
C LYS A 49 -4.41 -14.82 -9.51
N GLN A 50 -3.13 -14.90 -9.13
CA GLN A 50 -2.28 -13.73 -8.89
C GLN A 50 -2.17 -12.86 -10.14
N THR A 51 -1.89 -13.45 -11.32
CA THR A 51 -1.81 -12.73 -12.59
C THR A 51 -3.11 -11.99 -12.90
N THR A 52 -4.25 -12.66 -12.78
CA THR A 52 -5.55 -12.06 -13.04
C THR A 52 -5.88 -10.92 -12.08
N ALA A 53 -5.50 -11.06 -10.80
CA ALA A 53 -5.80 -10.09 -9.77
C ALA A 53 -4.86 -8.87 -9.78
N TRP A 54 -3.56 -9.06 -10.09
CA TRP A 54 -2.53 -8.05 -9.88
C TRP A 54 -2.09 -7.33 -11.16
N ASP A 55 -2.11 -8.00 -12.33
CA ASP A 55 -1.68 -7.36 -13.58
C ASP A 55 -2.48 -6.09 -13.92
N PRO A 56 -3.79 -6.00 -13.66
CA PRO A 56 -4.53 -4.76 -13.89
C PRO A 56 -3.99 -3.55 -13.10
N PHE A 57 -3.46 -3.78 -11.90
CA PHE A 57 -2.86 -2.72 -11.07
C PHE A 57 -1.49 -2.30 -11.62
N LEU A 58 -0.69 -3.26 -12.09
CA LEU A 58 0.61 -2.98 -12.71
C LEU A 58 0.43 -2.23 -14.03
N ASP A 59 -0.54 -2.63 -14.84
CA ASP A 59 -0.91 -1.91 -16.06
C ASP A 59 -1.40 -0.49 -15.77
N TRP A 60 -2.21 -0.33 -14.72
CA TRP A 60 -2.68 0.99 -14.31
C TRP A 60 -1.53 1.89 -13.86
N VAL A 61 -0.62 1.43 -13.01
CA VAL A 61 0.51 2.23 -12.53
C VAL A 61 1.43 2.62 -13.68
N LYS A 62 1.64 1.72 -14.64
CA LYS A 62 2.41 1.99 -15.86
C LYS A 62 1.76 3.08 -16.71
N ASN A 63 0.46 3.00 -16.91
CA ASN A 63 -0.25 3.95 -17.79
C ASN A 63 -0.54 5.30 -17.12
N SER A 64 -0.83 5.31 -15.82
CA SER A 64 -1.27 6.50 -15.09
C SER A 64 -0.14 7.24 -14.39
N MET A 65 0.87 6.51 -13.90
CA MET A 65 2.01 7.09 -13.18
C MET A 65 3.32 7.05 -14.01
N ASN A 66 3.29 6.40 -15.18
CA ASN A 66 4.47 6.17 -16.02
C ASN A 66 5.59 5.48 -15.25
N VAL A 67 5.23 4.46 -14.46
CA VAL A 67 6.15 3.62 -13.67
C VAL A 67 6.07 2.20 -14.16
N SER A 68 7.21 1.63 -14.51
CA SER A 68 7.34 0.23 -14.91
C SER A 68 8.07 -0.53 -13.82
N VAL A 69 7.53 -1.68 -13.41
CA VAL A 69 8.09 -2.50 -12.34
C VAL A 69 8.48 -3.88 -12.87
N ASN A 70 9.50 -4.44 -12.26
CA ASN A 70 9.94 -5.81 -12.54
C ASN A 70 9.13 -6.79 -11.69
N VAL A 71 8.66 -7.87 -12.30
CA VAL A 71 7.90 -8.94 -11.63
C VAL A 71 8.76 -10.20 -11.58
N SER A 72 8.85 -10.83 -10.41
CA SER A 72 9.58 -12.07 -10.19
C SER A 72 8.65 -13.25 -9.97
N SER A 73 9.15 -14.44 -10.26
CA SER A 73 8.51 -15.71 -9.89
C SER A 73 9.32 -16.37 -8.77
N GLY A 74 8.64 -16.73 -7.68
CA GLY A 74 9.25 -17.29 -6.49
C GLY A 74 9.64 -16.24 -5.46
N VAL A 75 10.47 -16.63 -4.50
CA VAL A 75 10.81 -15.82 -3.31
C VAL A 75 12.10 -15.01 -3.45
N MET A 76 12.75 -15.07 -4.62
CA MET A 76 14.00 -14.35 -4.82
C MET A 76 13.72 -12.86 -5.00
N PHE A 77 14.46 -12.05 -4.22
CA PHE A 77 14.41 -10.60 -4.37
C PHE A 77 14.71 -10.19 -5.82
N ILE A 78 13.93 -9.27 -6.33
CA ILE A 78 14.13 -8.65 -7.63
C ILE A 78 14.38 -7.16 -7.45
N GLU A 79 15.50 -6.70 -8.00
CA GLU A 79 15.87 -5.30 -7.99
C GLU A 79 14.98 -4.51 -8.95
N GLN A 80 14.50 -3.38 -8.50
CA GLN A 80 13.73 -2.44 -9.30
C GLN A 80 14.65 -1.35 -9.85
N ASP A 81 14.24 -0.67 -10.92
CA ASP A 81 14.97 0.47 -11.46
C ASP A 81 14.82 1.69 -10.54
N ASP A 82 15.94 2.30 -10.15
CA ASP A 82 15.96 3.46 -9.24
C ASP A 82 15.11 4.62 -9.76
N GLY A 83 15.16 4.90 -11.06
CA GLY A 83 14.39 5.99 -11.66
C GLY A 83 12.89 5.71 -11.67
N GLU A 84 12.47 4.45 -11.80
CA GLU A 84 11.07 4.06 -11.67
C GLU A 84 10.61 4.14 -10.21
N MET A 85 11.47 3.73 -9.27
CA MET A 85 11.18 3.83 -7.84
C MET A 85 11.09 5.28 -7.36
N ASP A 86 11.93 6.17 -7.85
CA ASP A 86 11.84 7.59 -7.55
C ASP A 86 10.48 8.18 -7.97
N LYS A 87 9.99 7.80 -9.16
CA LYS A 87 8.65 8.23 -9.63
C LYS A 87 7.53 7.68 -8.75
N LEU A 88 7.64 6.40 -8.35
CA LEU A 88 6.64 5.74 -7.50
C LEU A 88 6.59 6.34 -6.09
N LYS A 89 7.74 6.70 -5.53
CA LYS A 89 7.87 7.24 -4.17
C LYS A 89 7.54 8.73 -4.06
N ALA A 90 7.81 9.50 -5.10
CA ALA A 90 7.67 10.97 -5.07
C ALA A 90 6.31 11.49 -4.57
N PRO A 91 5.15 10.91 -4.93
CA PRO A 91 3.85 11.41 -4.45
C PRO A 91 3.66 11.33 -2.94
N ILE A 92 4.33 10.39 -2.24
CA ILE A 92 4.22 10.24 -0.77
C ILE A 92 4.67 11.53 -0.07
N TYR A 93 5.78 12.10 -0.51
CA TYR A 93 6.39 13.27 0.09
C TYR A 93 5.61 14.58 -0.17
N ASN A 94 4.62 14.54 -1.07
CA ASN A 94 3.74 15.66 -1.37
C ASN A 94 2.40 15.59 -0.63
N MET A 95 2.16 14.54 0.15
CA MET A 95 0.94 14.38 0.94
C MET A 95 0.93 15.32 2.15
N THR A 96 -0.26 15.69 2.60
CA THR A 96 -0.42 16.32 3.92
C THR A 96 -0.23 15.25 5.01
N PRO A 97 0.04 15.64 6.27
CA PRO A 97 0.15 14.69 7.37
C PRO A 97 -1.12 13.82 7.57
N PHE A 98 -2.30 14.37 7.31
CA PHE A 98 -3.57 13.63 7.40
C PHE A 98 -3.71 12.62 6.25
N GLN A 99 -3.39 13.03 5.02
CA GLN A 99 -3.35 12.10 3.88
C GLN A 99 -2.36 10.98 4.12
N LEU A 100 -1.16 11.30 4.60
CA LEU A 100 -0.13 10.30 4.88
C LEU A 100 -0.59 9.30 5.94
N ALA A 101 -1.34 9.73 6.97
CA ALA A 101 -1.87 8.83 7.99
C ALA A 101 -2.88 7.82 7.41
N GLY A 102 -3.84 8.27 6.60
CA GLY A 102 -4.78 7.37 5.93
C GLY A 102 -4.07 6.46 4.91
N PHE A 103 -3.13 7.01 4.15
CA PHE A 103 -2.34 6.26 3.18
C PHE A 103 -1.48 5.17 3.84
N HIS A 104 -0.89 5.48 5.01
CA HIS A 104 -0.14 4.51 5.82
C HIS A 104 -0.98 3.29 6.19
N GLU A 105 -2.21 3.48 6.68
CA GLU A 105 -3.11 2.37 7.01
C GLU A 105 -3.40 1.50 5.78
N ILE A 106 -3.69 2.12 4.64
CA ILE A 106 -3.97 1.38 3.40
C ILE A 106 -2.76 0.55 2.97
N VAL A 107 -1.55 1.14 2.96
CA VAL A 107 -0.31 0.44 2.56
C VAL A 107 0.02 -0.71 3.51
N THR A 108 -0.01 -0.46 4.82
CA THR A 108 0.41 -1.46 5.81
C THR A 108 -0.55 -2.65 5.88
N ILE A 109 -1.85 -2.42 5.69
CA ILE A 109 -2.85 -3.49 5.71
C ILE A 109 -2.85 -4.29 4.39
N SER A 110 -2.72 -3.61 3.24
CA SER A 110 -2.69 -4.28 1.93
C SER A 110 -1.34 -4.89 1.58
N GLY A 111 -0.25 -4.40 2.18
CA GLY A 111 1.11 -4.81 1.82
C GLY A 111 1.59 -4.26 0.48
N SER A 112 0.89 -3.27 -0.11
CA SER A 112 1.18 -2.75 -1.44
C SER A 112 1.02 -1.23 -1.53
N LEU A 113 2.07 -0.57 -1.98
CA LEU A 113 2.06 0.85 -2.31
C LEU A 113 1.20 1.13 -3.56
N ILE A 114 1.26 0.22 -4.54
CA ILE A 114 0.47 0.30 -5.77
C ILE A 114 -1.02 0.18 -5.46
N ALA A 115 -1.41 -0.76 -4.58
CA ALA A 115 -2.78 -0.91 -4.11
C ALA A 115 -3.31 0.38 -3.47
N ALA A 116 -2.50 1.00 -2.60
CA ALA A 116 -2.87 2.26 -1.96
C ALA A 116 -3.05 3.40 -2.97
N TYR A 117 -2.14 3.54 -3.94
CA TYR A 117 -2.30 4.54 -5.00
C TYR A 117 -3.55 4.30 -5.85
N ALA A 118 -3.89 3.05 -6.13
CA ALA A 118 -5.08 2.70 -6.90
C ALA A 118 -6.37 3.17 -6.20
N ILE A 119 -6.42 3.09 -4.87
CA ILE A 119 -7.54 3.58 -4.05
C ILE A 119 -7.59 5.10 -4.04
N VAL A 120 -6.49 5.76 -3.66
CA VAL A 120 -6.49 7.21 -3.45
C VAL A 120 -6.70 8.00 -4.75
N ASN A 121 -6.40 7.39 -5.89
CA ASN A 121 -6.71 7.93 -7.22
C ASN A 121 -8.08 7.48 -7.75
N ASN A 122 -8.89 6.75 -6.97
CA ASN A 122 -10.20 6.22 -7.37
C ASN A 122 -10.14 5.36 -8.67
N ALA A 123 -9.02 4.68 -8.91
CA ALA A 123 -8.82 3.84 -10.09
C ALA A 123 -9.51 2.47 -9.95
N PHE A 124 -9.58 1.96 -8.71
CA PHE A 124 -10.22 0.70 -8.37
C PHE A 124 -11.08 0.86 -7.12
N MET A 125 -12.12 0.04 -7.02
CA MET A 125 -12.97 0.01 -5.83
C MET A 125 -12.22 -0.58 -4.63
N VAL A 126 -12.56 -0.15 -3.42
CA VAL A 126 -11.96 -0.64 -2.16
C VAL A 126 -12.01 -2.16 -2.07
N ASP A 127 -13.17 -2.77 -2.41
CA ASP A 127 -13.35 -4.23 -2.37
C ASP A 127 -12.46 -4.95 -3.38
N GLN A 128 -12.24 -4.38 -4.57
CA GLN A 128 -11.35 -4.97 -5.57
C GLN A 128 -9.90 -4.97 -5.10
N VAL A 129 -9.46 -3.87 -4.48
CA VAL A 129 -8.11 -3.75 -3.93
C VAL A 129 -7.93 -4.69 -2.74
N TRP A 130 -8.93 -4.78 -1.87
CA TRP A 130 -8.93 -5.72 -0.77
C TRP A 130 -8.77 -7.17 -1.25
N SER A 131 -9.62 -7.61 -2.17
CA SER A 131 -9.53 -8.96 -2.73
C SER A 131 -8.18 -9.22 -3.41
N ALA A 132 -7.64 -8.24 -4.13
CA ALA A 132 -6.32 -8.36 -4.75
C ALA A 132 -5.20 -8.52 -3.71
N SER A 133 -5.28 -7.83 -2.58
CA SER A 133 -4.29 -7.94 -1.50
C SER A 133 -4.37 -9.26 -0.72
N ARG A 134 -5.43 -10.05 -0.89
CA ARG A 134 -5.71 -11.28 -0.13
C ARG A 134 -5.65 -12.57 -0.97
N VAL A 135 -5.19 -12.50 -2.21
CA VAL A 135 -5.19 -13.65 -3.15
C VAL A 135 -4.50 -14.88 -2.57
N ASP A 136 -3.35 -14.69 -1.90
CA ASP A 136 -2.57 -15.79 -1.34
C ASP A 136 -3.25 -16.41 -0.12
N GLU A 137 -3.83 -15.58 0.74
CA GLU A 137 -4.58 -16.07 1.91
C GLU A 137 -5.88 -16.75 1.49
N GLU A 138 -6.60 -16.20 0.52
CA GLU A 138 -7.81 -16.83 -0.02
C GLU A 138 -7.49 -18.18 -0.65
N TRP A 139 -6.37 -18.27 -1.39
CA TRP A 139 -5.89 -19.54 -1.91
C TRP A 139 -5.61 -20.56 -0.80
N GLN A 140 -4.96 -20.15 0.29
CA GLN A 140 -4.69 -21.04 1.43
C GLN A 140 -5.99 -21.52 2.08
N ILE A 141 -6.97 -20.63 2.25
CA ILE A 141 -8.28 -20.97 2.80
C ILE A 141 -9.01 -21.97 1.90
N GLU A 142 -8.95 -21.81 0.59
CA GLU A 142 -9.56 -22.77 -0.37
C GLU A 142 -8.93 -24.15 -0.28
N GLN A 143 -7.60 -24.25 -0.02
CA GLN A 143 -6.90 -25.54 0.04
C GLN A 143 -7.07 -26.25 1.39
N TRP A 144 -7.06 -25.52 2.49
CA TRP A 144 -6.98 -26.10 3.83
C TRP A 144 -8.12 -25.69 4.76
N GLY A 145 -9.05 -24.86 4.29
CA GLY A 145 -10.11 -24.31 5.10
C GLY A 145 -9.66 -23.12 5.95
N SER A 146 -10.61 -22.49 6.59
CA SER A 146 -10.37 -21.40 7.57
C SER A 146 -10.91 -21.81 8.93
N ASP A 147 -10.29 -21.30 10.00
CA ASP A 147 -10.85 -21.35 11.34
C ASP A 147 -11.59 -20.03 11.67
N GLU A 148 -12.38 -20.06 12.74
CA GLU A 148 -13.18 -18.90 13.18
C GLU A 148 -12.30 -17.71 13.59
N GLU A 149 -11.13 -17.95 14.19
CA GLU A 149 -10.20 -16.90 14.63
C GLU A 149 -9.58 -16.18 13.43
N ALA A 150 -9.14 -16.93 12.40
CA ALA A 150 -8.60 -16.38 11.17
C ALA A 150 -9.67 -15.57 10.42
N MET A 151 -10.93 -16.02 10.39
CA MET A 151 -12.03 -15.27 9.77
C MET A 151 -12.29 -13.95 10.51
N ALA A 152 -12.38 -13.98 11.84
CA ALA A 152 -12.58 -12.77 12.65
C ALA A 152 -11.44 -11.77 12.50
N ALA A 153 -10.18 -12.24 12.45
CA ALA A 153 -9.01 -11.41 12.20
C ALA A 153 -9.03 -10.77 10.81
N SER A 154 -9.46 -11.51 9.79
CA SER A 154 -9.61 -10.99 8.42
C SER A 154 -10.70 -9.93 8.33
N GLU A 155 -11.84 -10.13 8.97
CA GLU A 155 -12.93 -9.16 9.02
C GLU A 155 -12.50 -7.87 9.72
N LYS A 156 -11.78 -7.98 10.84
CA LYS A 156 -11.22 -6.81 11.52
C LYS A 156 -10.28 -6.03 10.61
N LYS A 157 -9.33 -6.70 9.96
CA LYS A 157 -8.40 -6.06 9.01
C LYS A 157 -9.13 -5.36 7.86
N TYR A 158 -10.20 -5.98 7.34
CA TYR A 158 -11.01 -5.36 6.30
C TYR A 158 -11.71 -4.08 6.79
N ASN A 159 -12.21 -4.08 8.02
CA ASN A 159 -12.82 -2.90 8.61
C ASN A 159 -11.79 -1.78 8.82
N ASP A 160 -10.61 -2.12 9.35
CA ASP A 160 -9.50 -1.17 9.53
C ASP A 160 -9.04 -0.59 8.18
N PHE A 161 -8.97 -1.43 7.14
CA PHE A 161 -8.66 -1.01 5.78
C PHE A 161 -9.68 -0.01 5.22
N LYS A 162 -10.98 -0.26 5.39
CA LYS A 162 -12.04 0.68 4.98
C LYS A 162 -11.93 2.01 5.72
N ILE A 163 -11.68 1.96 7.03
CA ILE A 163 -11.49 3.19 7.84
C ILE A 163 -10.31 4.00 7.30
N GLY A 164 -9.19 3.37 6.96
CA GLY A 164 -8.04 4.03 6.34
C GLY A 164 -8.41 4.72 5.02
N CYS A 165 -9.18 4.03 4.16
CA CYS A 165 -9.66 4.58 2.90
C CYS A 165 -10.59 5.79 3.10
N GLU A 166 -11.56 5.68 4.02
CA GLU A 166 -12.48 6.77 4.36
C GLU A 166 -11.73 7.97 4.95
N PHE A 167 -10.79 7.71 5.86
CA PHE A 167 -9.98 8.76 6.47
C PHE A 167 -9.16 9.52 5.42
N PHE A 168 -8.55 8.81 4.46
CA PHE A 168 -7.85 9.47 3.36
C PHE A 168 -8.79 10.35 2.55
N GLN A 169 -9.98 9.86 2.19
CA GLN A 169 -10.96 10.62 1.41
C GLN A 169 -11.42 11.89 2.14
N LEU A 170 -11.58 11.83 3.46
CA LEU A 170 -11.93 12.99 4.29
C LEU A 170 -10.79 14.00 4.44
N SER A 171 -9.56 13.64 4.09
CA SER A 171 -8.37 14.50 4.16
C SER A 171 -8.07 15.26 2.86
N LEU A 172 -8.87 15.04 1.81
CA LEU A 172 -8.80 15.77 0.53
C LEU A 172 -9.46 17.13 0.64
#